data_11ca708b160fc404ad558bb752a3e8e8
#
_entry.id   11ca708b160fc404ad558bb752a3e8e8
#
_cell.length_a   1.000
_cell.length_b   1.000
_cell.length_c   1.000
_cell.angle_alpha   90.00
_cell.angle_beta   90.00
_cell.angle_gamma   90.00
#
_symmetry.space_group_name_H-M   'P 1'
#
loop_
_entity.id
_entity.type
_entity.pdbx_description
1 polymer ?
#
loop_
_entity_poly.entity_id
_entity_poly.type
_entity_poly.pdbx_seq_one_letter_code
_entity_poly.pdbx_strand_id
1 'polypeptide(L)'
;GANIGTTITAWFLSLVGVESSSFLIQMVKPQNFAPILAIIGIAFMMMSKNDKKKIIGTIFVGFTVLIYGMDIMSDSVSGLADSPQFQDLLLKFNNPVIGILIGAVVTAVIQSSSASVGILQALSLTGSITYTMAVPIILGQNIGTCATGLISCIGAGANAKRVSFTHTII
;
A
#
# COMPACT_ATOMS: atom_id res chain seq x y z
N GLY A 1 11.21 -6.66 -10.05
CA GLY A 1 10.25 -5.70 -10.63
C GLY A 1 9.10 -5.34 -9.70
N ALA A 2 8.31 -6.29 -9.17
CA ALA A 2 7.10 -5.98 -8.38
C ALA A 2 7.42 -5.15 -7.12
N ASN A 3 8.41 -5.52 -6.33
CA ASN A 3 8.79 -4.80 -5.11
C ASN A 3 9.30 -3.37 -5.39
N ILE A 4 10.01 -3.16 -6.52
CA ILE A 4 10.42 -1.81 -6.94
C ILE A 4 9.19 -0.97 -7.32
N GLY A 5 8.22 -1.54 -8.04
CA GLY A 5 6.97 -0.86 -8.37
C GLY A 5 6.17 -0.48 -7.14
N THR A 6 6.09 -1.35 -6.15
CA THR A 6 5.46 -1.06 -4.84
C THR A 6 6.12 0.11 -4.11
N THR A 7 7.44 0.26 -4.23
CA THR A 7 8.17 1.38 -3.61
C THR A 7 7.73 2.73 -4.18
N ILE A 8 7.46 2.81 -5.48
CA ILE A 8 6.95 4.04 -6.11
C ILE A 8 5.57 4.39 -5.53
N THR A 9 4.68 3.40 -5.40
CA THR A 9 3.38 3.60 -4.76
C THR A 9 3.54 4.06 -3.31
N ALA A 10 4.45 3.45 -2.54
CA ALA A 10 4.73 3.85 -1.16
C ALA A 10 5.24 5.30 -1.07
N TRP A 11 6.03 5.77 -2.03
CA TRP A 11 6.45 7.18 -2.08
C TRP A 11 5.28 8.13 -2.26
N PHE A 12 4.35 7.82 -3.17
CA PHE A 12 3.14 8.64 -3.32
C PHE A 12 2.30 8.63 -2.04
N LEU A 13 2.16 7.49 -1.39
CA LEU A 13 1.42 7.37 -0.14
C LEU A 13 2.11 8.15 1.01
N SER A 14 3.46 8.19 1.05
CA SER A 14 4.19 8.91 2.10
C SER A 14 3.95 10.41 2.09
N LEU A 15 3.57 10.99 0.94
CA LEU A 15 3.22 12.41 0.84
C LEU A 15 1.94 12.77 1.58
N VAL A 16 1.07 11.81 1.87
CA VAL A 16 -0.17 12.03 2.63
C VAL A 16 0.12 12.49 4.07
N GLY A 17 1.13 11.90 4.72
CA GLY A 17 1.51 12.21 6.10
C GLY A 17 2.37 13.46 6.29
N VAL A 18 2.73 14.18 5.22
CA VAL A 18 3.59 15.37 5.33
C VAL A 18 2.79 16.57 5.80
N GLU A 19 3.02 17.03 7.02
CA GLU A 19 2.48 18.29 7.52
C GLU A 19 3.44 19.44 7.20
N SER A 20 2.97 20.42 6.42
CA SER A 20 3.72 21.63 6.12
C SER A 20 2.76 22.79 5.90
N SER A 21 3.13 23.97 6.42
CA SER A 21 2.43 25.23 6.20
C SER A 21 2.77 25.89 4.86
N SER A 22 3.75 25.36 4.12
CA SER A 22 4.15 25.89 2.83
C SER A 22 3.08 25.61 1.76
N PHE A 23 2.63 26.66 1.07
CA PHE A 23 1.63 26.59 0.00
C PHE A 23 2.02 25.59 -1.10
N LEU A 24 3.31 25.54 -1.48
CA LEU A 24 3.82 24.61 -2.50
C LEU A 24 3.69 23.15 -2.06
N ILE A 25 3.99 22.86 -0.80
CA ILE A 25 3.88 21.49 -0.26
C ILE A 25 2.41 21.10 -0.14
N GLN A 26 1.53 22.01 0.25
CA GLN A 26 0.09 21.74 0.27
C GLN A 26 -0.47 21.42 -1.12
N MET A 27 0.01 22.09 -2.17
CA MET A 27 -0.40 21.76 -3.53
C MET A 27 0.04 20.36 -3.99
N VAL A 28 1.17 19.88 -3.49
CA VAL A 28 1.73 18.56 -3.85
C VAL A 28 1.10 17.41 -3.02
N LYS A 29 0.40 17.74 -1.91
CA LYS A 29 -0.29 16.72 -1.12
C LYS A 29 -1.32 15.96 -1.95
N PRO A 30 -1.25 14.61 -2.00
CA PRO A 30 -2.18 13.81 -2.78
C PRO A 30 -3.65 14.09 -2.46
N GLN A 31 -3.99 14.34 -1.20
CA GLN A 31 -5.35 14.64 -0.75
C GLN A 31 -5.92 15.91 -1.41
N ASN A 32 -5.09 16.92 -1.69
CA ASN A 32 -5.53 18.19 -2.23
C ASN A 32 -5.75 18.14 -3.75
N PHE A 33 -4.92 17.40 -4.49
CA PHE A 33 -5.07 17.30 -5.95
C PHE A 33 -5.90 16.08 -6.40
N ALA A 34 -6.08 15.07 -5.55
CA ALA A 34 -6.86 13.88 -5.88
C ALA A 34 -8.29 14.20 -6.35
N PRO A 35 -9.06 15.14 -5.74
CA PRO A 35 -10.39 15.50 -6.24
C PRO A 35 -10.35 16.05 -7.66
N ILE A 36 -9.33 16.85 -7.99
CA ILE A 36 -9.15 17.42 -9.33
C ILE A 36 -8.88 16.31 -10.34
N LEU A 37 -8.01 15.35 -9.98
CA LEU A 37 -7.76 14.17 -10.81
C LEU A 37 -9.02 13.32 -10.99
N ALA A 38 -9.86 13.18 -9.97
CA ALA A 38 -11.13 12.47 -10.08
C ALA A 38 -12.05 13.12 -11.12
N ILE A 39 -12.21 14.44 -11.06
CA ILE A 39 -13.07 15.17 -12.00
C ILE A 39 -12.55 15.00 -13.44
N ILE A 40 -11.24 15.19 -13.65
CA ILE A 40 -10.61 15.00 -14.96
C ILE A 40 -10.77 13.55 -15.42
N GLY A 41 -10.57 12.59 -14.51
CA GLY A 41 -10.70 11.17 -14.78
C GLY A 41 -12.11 10.79 -15.22
N ILE A 42 -13.12 11.24 -14.51
CA ILE A 42 -14.53 11.02 -14.85
C ILE A 42 -14.86 11.66 -16.21
N ALA A 43 -14.40 12.89 -16.45
CA ALA A 43 -14.60 13.54 -17.74
C ALA A 43 -13.98 12.74 -18.89
N PHE A 44 -12.78 12.18 -18.72
CA PHE A 44 -12.14 11.33 -19.71
C PHE A 44 -12.91 10.02 -19.94
N MET A 45 -13.43 9.41 -18.89
CA MET A 45 -14.21 8.18 -18.98
C MET A 45 -15.55 8.39 -19.70
N MET A 46 -16.23 9.51 -19.41
CA MET A 46 -17.58 9.75 -19.93
C MET A 46 -17.58 10.41 -21.32
N MET A 47 -16.68 11.38 -21.55
CA MET A 47 -16.76 12.22 -22.75
C MET A 47 -15.81 11.75 -23.87
N SER A 48 -14.78 10.95 -23.57
CA SER A 48 -13.83 10.55 -24.58
C SER A 48 -14.27 9.31 -25.35
N LYS A 49 -14.16 9.35 -26.69
CA LYS A 49 -14.27 8.18 -27.56
C LYS A 49 -12.96 7.40 -27.69
N ASN A 50 -11.86 7.94 -27.17
CA ASN A 50 -10.53 7.32 -27.28
C ASN A 50 -10.26 6.43 -26.08
N ASP A 51 -10.00 5.14 -26.32
CA ASP A 51 -9.79 4.14 -25.27
C ASP A 51 -8.57 4.47 -24.38
N LYS A 52 -7.50 5.05 -24.94
CA LYS A 52 -6.33 5.49 -24.14
C LYS A 52 -6.71 6.56 -23.11
N LYS A 53 -7.56 7.52 -23.48
CA LYS A 53 -8.03 8.56 -22.54
C LYS A 53 -8.94 7.97 -21.48
N LYS A 54 -9.77 6.98 -21.81
CA LYS A 54 -10.59 6.26 -20.82
C LYS A 54 -9.73 5.52 -19.81
N ILE A 55 -8.67 4.83 -20.27
CA ILE A 55 -7.73 4.13 -19.39
C ILE A 55 -7.03 5.13 -18.45
N ILE A 56 -6.55 6.26 -18.96
CA ILE A 56 -5.96 7.32 -18.12
C ILE A 56 -6.99 7.84 -17.11
N GLY A 57 -8.23 8.04 -17.52
CA GLY A 57 -9.31 8.43 -16.62
C GLY A 57 -9.53 7.43 -15.50
N THR A 58 -9.54 6.15 -15.82
CA THR A 58 -9.67 5.06 -14.84
C THR A 58 -8.50 5.07 -13.83
N ILE A 59 -7.28 5.31 -14.31
CA ILE A 59 -6.10 5.42 -13.43
C ILE A 59 -6.26 6.61 -12.47
N PHE A 60 -6.72 7.76 -12.93
CA PHE A 60 -6.90 8.96 -12.09
C PHE A 60 -7.97 8.73 -11.02
N VAL A 61 -9.11 8.13 -11.40
CA VAL A 61 -10.17 7.81 -10.43
C VAL A 61 -9.67 6.76 -9.44
N GLY A 62 -9.00 5.70 -9.90
CA GLY A 62 -8.43 4.66 -9.03
C GLY A 62 -7.41 5.22 -8.04
N PHE A 63 -6.55 6.14 -8.48
CA PHE A 63 -5.60 6.83 -7.60
C PHE A 63 -6.34 7.65 -6.52
N THR A 64 -7.38 8.38 -6.91
CA THR A 64 -8.20 9.16 -5.95
C THR A 64 -8.84 8.25 -4.90
N VAL A 65 -9.46 7.15 -5.33
CA VAL A 65 -10.06 6.16 -4.41
C VAL A 65 -9.03 5.59 -3.44
N LEU A 66 -7.80 5.32 -3.92
CA LEU A 66 -6.71 4.83 -3.08
C LEU A 66 -6.33 5.85 -1.99
N ILE A 67 -6.16 7.12 -2.34
CA ILE A 67 -5.79 8.18 -1.37
C ILE A 67 -6.89 8.37 -0.31
N TYR A 68 -8.15 8.50 -0.72
CA TYR A 68 -9.25 8.64 0.23
C TYR A 68 -9.48 7.38 1.07
N GLY A 69 -9.30 6.19 0.48
CA GLY A 69 -9.38 4.93 1.21
C GLY A 69 -8.31 4.85 2.31
N MET A 70 -7.11 5.38 2.07
CA MET A 70 -6.05 5.44 3.07
C MET A 70 -6.39 6.41 4.20
N ASP A 71 -6.95 7.58 3.90
CA ASP A 71 -7.41 8.54 4.92
C ASP A 71 -8.49 7.90 5.82
N ILE A 72 -9.51 7.26 5.22
CA ILE A 72 -10.57 6.57 5.96
C ILE A 72 -9.99 5.45 6.84
N MET A 73 -9.01 4.69 6.34
CA MET A 73 -8.35 3.67 7.16
C MET A 73 -7.61 4.29 8.33
N SER A 74 -6.85 5.38 8.11
CA SER A 74 -6.12 6.09 9.15
C SER A 74 -7.06 6.59 10.24
N ASP A 75 -8.16 7.23 9.86
CA ASP A 75 -9.17 7.72 10.79
C ASP A 75 -9.82 6.57 11.58
N SER A 76 -10.10 5.46 10.92
CA SER A 76 -10.73 4.29 11.55
C SER A 76 -9.83 3.62 12.62
N VAL A 77 -8.52 3.63 12.42
CA VAL A 77 -7.57 3.01 13.36
C VAL A 77 -7.02 3.99 14.38
N SER A 78 -7.23 5.29 14.21
CA SER A 78 -6.74 6.31 15.16
C SER A 78 -7.26 6.08 16.59
N GLY A 79 -8.54 5.71 16.73
CA GLY A 79 -9.14 5.38 18.03
C GLY A 79 -8.61 4.09 18.68
N LEU A 80 -8.04 3.17 17.89
CA LEU A 80 -7.39 1.96 18.42
C LEU A 80 -6.02 2.27 19.02
N ALA A 81 -5.34 3.32 18.55
CA ALA A 81 -4.01 3.69 19.04
C ALA A 81 -4.00 3.95 20.56
N ASP A 82 -5.11 4.44 21.09
CA ASP A 82 -5.28 4.73 22.53
C ASP A 82 -5.70 3.51 23.34
N SER A 83 -6.00 2.37 22.72
CA SER A 83 -6.40 1.15 23.41
C SER A 83 -5.19 0.44 24.04
N PRO A 84 -5.18 0.18 25.36
CA PRO A 84 -4.08 -0.56 26.01
C PRO A 84 -3.84 -1.94 25.42
N GLN A 85 -4.91 -2.65 25.05
CA GLN A 85 -4.82 -3.99 24.45
C GLN A 85 -4.12 -3.94 23.08
N PHE A 86 -4.38 -2.87 22.30
CA PHE A 86 -3.74 -2.67 21.01
C PHE A 86 -2.26 -2.30 21.17
N GLN A 87 -1.94 -1.44 22.14
CA GLN A 87 -0.55 -1.10 22.46
C GLN A 87 0.25 -2.32 22.91
N ASP A 88 -0.31 -3.18 23.77
CA ASP A 88 0.32 -4.44 24.20
C ASP A 88 0.54 -5.40 23.02
N LEU A 89 -0.40 -5.44 22.08
CA LEU A 89 -0.25 -6.21 20.85
C LEU A 89 0.90 -5.67 20.00
N LEU A 90 1.00 -4.34 19.86
CA LEU A 90 2.06 -3.70 19.10
C LEU A 90 3.45 -3.92 19.71
N LEU A 91 3.56 -3.98 21.04
CA LEU A 91 4.83 -4.29 21.71
C LEU A 91 5.39 -5.66 21.31
N LYS A 92 4.54 -6.63 20.94
CA LYS A 92 4.99 -7.92 20.41
C LYS A 92 5.67 -7.79 19.04
N PHE A 93 5.36 -6.74 18.28
CA PHE A 93 5.98 -6.47 16.97
C PHE A 93 7.41 -5.91 17.08
N ASN A 94 7.89 -5.61 18.28
CA ASN A 94 9.31 -5.29 18.52
C ASN A 94 10.24 -6.47 18.24
N ASN A 95 9.71 -7.70 18.19
CA ASN A 95 10.48 -8.83 17.73
C ASN A 95 10.51 -8.86 16.19
N PRO A 96 11.70 -8.70 15.56
CA PRO A 96 11.80 -8.63 14.11
C PRO A 96 11.23 -9.86 13.39
N VAL A 97 11.38 -11.05 13.98
CA VAL A 97 10.87 -12.30 13.39
C VAL A 97 9.34 -12.30 13.35
N ILE A 98 8.70 -11.82 14.41
CA ILE A 98 7.24 -11.70 14.47
C ILE A 98 6.77 -10.65 13.46
N GLY A 99 7.46 -9.52 13.36
CA GLY A 99 7.16 -8.48 12.36
C GLY A 99 7.22 -9.01 10.93
N ILE A 100 8.26 -9.77 10.58
CA ILE A 100 8.39 -10.41 9.26
C ILE A 100 7.24 -11.40 9.01
N LEU A 101 6.94 -12.27 9.96
CA LEU A 101 5.84 -13.26 9.82
C LEU A 101 4.49 -12.58 9.61
N ILE A 102 4.17 -11.55 10.39
CA ILE A 102 2.92 -10.81 10.27
C ILE A 102 2.83 -10.11 8.91
N GLY A 103 3.89 -9.39 8.51
CA GLY A 103 3.94 -8.75 7.20
C GLY A 103 3.74 -9.74 6.05
N ALA A 104 4.38 -10.90 6.13
CA ALA A 104 4.26 -11.97 5.13
C ALA A 104 2.83 -12.54 5.07
N VAL A 105 2.25 -12.88 6.22
CA VAL A 105 0.89 -13.44 6.30
C VAL A 105 -0.15 -12.43 5.81
N VAL A 106 -0.10 -11.19 6.32
CA VAL A 106 -1.05 -10.14 5.93
C VAL A 106 -1.01 -9.91 4.42
N THR A 107 0.19 -9.78 3.83
CA THR A 107 0.32 -9.56 2.39
C THR A 107 -0.08 -10.79 1.57
N ALA A 108 0.22 -11.99 2.04
CA ALA A 108 -0.20 -13.24 1.37
C ALA A 108 -1.73 -13.39 1.34
N VAL A 109 -2.42 -12.96 2.40
CA VAL A 109 -3.90 -12.98 2.49
C VAL A 109 -4.52 -11.89 1.61
N ILE A 110 -4.04 -10.65 1.73
CA ILE A 110 -4.54 -9.50 0.96
C ILE A 110 -4.17 -9.62 -0.52
N GLN A 111 -3.06 -10.30 -0.84
CA GLN A 111 -2.48 -10.45 -2.19
C GLN A 111 -2.17 -9.12 -2.88
N SER A 112 -2.01 -8.06 -2.11
CA SER A 112 -1.65 -6.71 -2.58
C SER A 112 -0.65 -6.09 -1.62
N SER A 113 0.60 -6.01 -2.04
CA SER A 113 1.67 -5.38 -1.26
C SER A 113 1.43 -3.88 -1.09
N SER A 114 0.88 -3.20 -2.10
CA SER A 114 0.54 -1.78 -2.01
C SER A 114 -0.54 -1.51 -0.97
N ALA A 115 -1.59 -2.34 -0.91
CA ALA A 115 -2.63 -2.23 0.11
C ALA A 115 -2.06 -2.52 1.51
N SER A 116 -1.21 -3.53 1.64
CA SER A 116 -0.56 -3.88 2.91
C SER A 116 0.36 -2.75 3.41
N VAL A 117 1.12 -2.11 2.51
CA VAL A 117 1.93 -0.92 2.83
C VAL A 117 1.03 0.25 3.23
N GLY A 118 -0.10 0.46 2.56
CA GLY A 118 -1.06 1.50 2.90
C GLY A 118 -1.62 1.34 4.32
N ILE A 119 -1.98 0.11 4.72
CA ILE A 119 -2.43 -0.20 6.09
C ILE A 119 -1.32 0.12 7.11
N LEU A 120 -0.08 -0.32 6.82
CA LEU A 120 1.06 -0.05 7.70
C LEU A 120 1.31 1.45 7.84
N GLN A 121 1.17 2.19 6.75
CA GLN A 121 1.34 3.64 6.75
C GLN A 121 0.22 4.34 7.52
N ALA A 122 -1.04 3.93 7.35
CA ALA A 122 -2.15 4.45 8.14
C ALA A 122 -1.90 4.26 9.65
N LEU A 123 -1.44 3.07 10.07
CA LEU A 123 -1.05 2.81 11.46
C LEU A 123 0.16 3.65 11.90
N SER A 124 1.12 3.91 11.03
CA SER A 124 2.27 4.77 11.33
C SER A 124 1.87 6.24 11.53
N LEU A 125 0.89 6.74 10.78
CA LEU A 125 0.36 8.10 10.92
C LEU A 125 -0.33 8.33 12.28
N THR A 126 -0.90 7.28 12.88
CA THR A 126 -1.44 7.36 14.25
C THR A 126 -0.36 7.35 15.34
N GLY A 127 0.92 7.23 14.98
CA GLY A 127 2.03 7.09 15.93
C GLY A 127 2.11 5.71 16.60
N SER A 128 1.24 4.78 16.25
CA SER A 128 1.18 3.44 16.86
C SER A 128 2.32 2.53 16.44
N ILE A 129 2.96 2.77 15.30
CA ILE A 129 4.05 1.96 14.76
C ILE A 129 5.30 2.81 14.61
N THR A 130 6.38 2.38 15.26
CA THR A 130 7.70 3.00 15.13
C THR A 130 8.44 2.49 13.89
N TYR A 131 9.46 3.22 13.45
CA TYR A 131 10.30 2.82 12.33
C TYR A 131 10.93 1.42 12.54
N THR A 132 11.38 1.14 13.77
CA THR A 132 11.99 -0.15 14.13
C THR A 132 11.02 -1.32 13.95
N MET A 133 9.73 -1.10 14.18
CA MET A 133 8.67 -2.10 13.97
C MET A 133 8.29 -2.20 12.49
N ALA A 134 8.27 -1.06 11.79
CA ALA A 134 7.83 -1.01 10.39
C ALA A 134 8.79 -1.77 9.45
N VAL A 135 10.11 -1.66 9.65
CA VAL A 135 11.10 -2.29 8.77
C VAL A 135 10.92 -3.82 8.67
N PRO A 136 10.86 -4.58 9.78
CA PRO A 136 10.60 -6.02 9.70
C PRO A 136 9.27 -6.36 9.03
N ILE A 137 8.21 -5.58 9.28
CA ILE A 137 6.91 -5.81 8.67
C ILE A 137 7.00 -5.62 7.15
N ILE A 138 7.69 -4.57 6.66
CA ILE A 138 7.89 -4.33 5.23
C ILE A 138 8.68 -5.48 4.58
N LEU A 139 9.72 -5.98 5.24
CA LEU A 139 10.47 -7.14 4.75
C LEU A 139 9.54 -8.36 4.63
N GLY A 140 8.67 -8.57 5.62
CA GLY A 140 7.64 -9.62 5.56
C GLY A 140 6.65 -9.40 4.41
N GLN A 141 6.20 -8.18 4.18
CA GLN A 141 5.29 -7.86 3.07
C GLN A 141 5.92 -8.20 1.70
N ASN A 142 7.22 -7.96 1.54
CA ASN A 142 7.93 -8.36 0.33
C ASN A 142 7.93 -9.89 0.14
N ILE A 143 8.15 -10.64 1.20
CA ILE A 143 8.05 -12.12 1.18
C ILE A 143 6.61 -12.55 0.85
N GLY A 144 5.61 -11.93 1.48
CA GLY A 144 4.19 -12.21 1.25
C GLY A 144 3.75 -11.99 -0.19
N THR A 145 4.37 -11.04 -0.89
CA THR A 145 4.11 -10.78 -2.31
C THR A 145 4.44 -11.99 -3.19
N CYS A 146 5.40 -12.80 -2.80
CA CYS A 146 5.78 -14.02 -3.53
C CYS A 146 4.67 -15.09 -3.48
N ALA A 147 3.79 -15.05 -2.48
CA ALA A 147 2.68 -16.02 -2.36
C ALA A 147 1.79 -16.01 -3.59
N THR A 148 1.52 -14.85 -4.20
CA THR A 148 0.73 -14.72 -5.43
C THR A 148 1.38 -15.50 -6.59
N GLY A 149 2.70 -15.37 -6.75
CA GLY A 149 3.46 -16.10 -7.76
C GLY A 149 3.43 -17.61 -7.50
N LEU A 150 3.58 -18.04 -6.24
CA LEU A 150 3.53 -19.44 -5.87
C LEU A 150 2.15 -20.06 -6.10
N ILE A 151 1.08 -19.36 -5.75
CA ILE A 151 -0.30 -19.79 -5.99
C ILE A 151 -0.56 -19.88 -7.51
N SER A 152 -0.14 -18.88 -8.27
CA SER A 152 -0.34 -18.85 -9.73
C SER A 152 0.39 -19.95 -10.48
N CYS A 153 1.46 -20.50 -9.91
CA CYS A 153 2.18 -21.61 -10.56
C CYS A 153 1.59 -23.01 -10.27
N ILE A 154 0.58 -23.11 -9.41
CA ILE A 154 -0.14 -24.36 -9.16
C ILE A 154 -0.86 -24.78 -10.44
N GLY A 155 -0.56 -25.95 -10.95
CA GLY A 155 -1.10 -26.43 -12.24
C GLY A 155 -0.41 -25.89 -13.50
N ALA A 156 0.53 -24.95 -13.36
CA ALA A 156 1.27 -24.39 -14.50
C ALA A 156 2.44 -25.29 -14.96
N GLY A 157 2.92 -25.05 -16.18
CA GLY A 157 4.05 -25.76 -16.76
C GLY A 157 5.39 -25.51 -16.04
N ALA A 158 6.40 -26.33 -16.34
CA ALA A 158 7.71 -26.32 -15.67
C ALA A 158 8.41 -24.94 -15.70
N ASN A 159 8.29 -24.19 -16.78
CA ASN A 159 8.92 -22.88 -16.90
C ASN A 159 8.26 -21.84 -15.98
N ALA A 160 6.94 -21.86 -15.85
CA ALA A 160 6.23 -20.97 -14.93
C ALA A 160 6.61 -21.26 -13.47
N LYS A 161 6.73 -22.54 -13.09
CA LYS A 161 7.21 -22.95 -11.77
C LYS A 161 8.62 -22.45 -11.49
N ARG A 162 9.54 -22.59 -12.46
CA ARG A 162 10.92 -22.06 -12.33
C ARG A 162 10.95 -20.57 -12.09
N VAL A 163 10.17 -19.80 -12.86
CA VAL A 163 10.08 -18.33 -12.69
C VAL A 163 9.53 -17.96 -11.32
N SER A 164 8.47 -18.63 -10.86
CA SER A 164 7.87 -18.37 -9.55
C SER A 164 8.83 -18.69 -8.39
N PHE A 165 9.51 -19.82 -8.43
CA PHE A 165 10.52 -20.17 -7.42
C PHE A 165 11.70 -19.20 -7.43
N THR A 166 12.21 -18.82 -8.62
CA THR A 166 13.29 -17.84 -8.73
C THR A 166 12.87 -16.49 -8.13
N HIS A 167 11.64 -16.04 -8.41
CA HIS A 167 11.10 -14.79 -7.84
C HIS A 167 10.98 -14.85 -6.31
N THR A 168 10.75 -16.03 -5.74
CA THR A 168 10.62 -16.19 -4.28
C THR A 168 12.00 -16.20 -3.58
N ILE A 169 13.06 -16.63 -4.27
CA ILE A 169 14.40 -16.75 -3.70
C ILE A 169 15.21 -15.45 -3.83
N ILE A 170 14.95 -14.66 -4.87
CA ILE A 170 15.64 -13.38 -5.13
C ILE A 170 14.86 -12.21 -4.51
#